data_b9328b310b46c9af51b9dbac371750eb
#
_entry.id   b9328b310b46c9af51b9dbac371750eb
#
_cell.length_a   1.000
_cell.length_b   1.000
_cell.length_c   1.000
_cell.angle_alpha   90.00
_cell.angle_beta   90.00
_cell.angle_gamma   90.00
#
_symmetry.space_group_name_H-M   'P 1'
#
loop_
_entity.id
_entity.type
_entity.pdbx_description
1 polymer ?
#
loop_
_entity_poly.entity_id
_entity_poly.type
_entity_poly.pdbx_seq_one_letter_code
_entity_poly.pdbx_strand_id
1 'polypeptide(L)'
;MACLNVANFGPIKRIASTRKGLEERKVTMLIGPQGSGKSTLLKLLCACHWLEKAYAKGLLAQNAFQTADLLKHQFDYYRMASYEQEDTVIDFQGEVLHLSYRHGKLDVDFKQGGQPPAKLLYVPSERSLVSLMKDYKAMRKLPESLLDFMGDYDSAKKYMVGDLNLGLPATSARYDAGCDQMWILHSKNKTRLEEAASGYQSLTPLKLTVEWAGNLQGKEDGDSLEERMARMKQRKLNATDASFGFLNFVEEPEQNLYPDAQVRVLNFLLSMANLRSQNKLMVTTHSPYLLNALTLAVKAGQILQVKKTAGKNMVRILPLKAAILDDDYAVWQLDEKGVVRKLEDFHGLPLDENFLNTAMGKFNSDFGKLQELEDEN
;
A
#
# COMPACT_ATOMS: atom_id res chain seq x y z
N MET A 1 6.91 -13.58 -9.54
CA MET A 1 5.66 -12.86 -9.22
C MET A 1 5.11 -13.50 -7.96
N ALA A 2 4.90 -12.72 -6.90
CA ALA A 2 4.43 -13.28 -5.63
C ALA A 2 2.93 -13.59 -5.68
N CYS A 3 2.53 -14.58 -4.88
CA CYS A 3 1.15 -15.05 -4.80
C CYS A 3 0.82 -15.41 -3.34
N LEU A 4 -0.37 -15.03 -2.88
CA LEU A 4 -0.85 -15.32 -1.54
C LEU A 4 -2.17 -16.07 -1.60
N ASN A 5 -2.27 -17.18 -0.87
CA ASN A 5 -3.53 -17.86 -0.59
C ASN A 5 -3.78 -17.85 0.92
N VAL A 6 -4.99 -17.47 1.32
CA VAL A 6 -5.39 -17.37 2.73
C VAL A 6 -6.77 -17.98 2.92
N ALA A 7 -6.93 -18.75 4.00
CA ALA A 7 -8.23 -19.19 4.47
C ALA A 7 -8.31 -19.10 6.00
N ASN A 8 -9.49 -18.74 6.50
CA ASN A 8 -9.84 -18.68 7.91
C ASN A 8 -8.85 -17.88 8.77
N PHE A 9 -8.59 -16.63 8.35
CA PHE A 9 -7.73 -15.70 9.09
C PHE A 9 -8.49 -14.38 9.34
N GLY A 10 -8.91 -14.14 10.56
CA GLY A 10 -9.73 -13.00 10.94
C GLY A 10 -10.97 -12.86 10.05
N PRO A 11 -11.18 -11.71 9.40
CA PRO A 11 -12.33 -11.52 8.51
C PRO A 11 -12.21 -12.27 7.17
N ILE A 12 -11.05 -12.83 6.82
CA ILE A 12 -10.84 -13.50 5.55
C ILE A 12 -11.25 -14.98 5.67
N LYS A 13 -12.28 -15.38 4.93
CA LYS A 13 -12.72 -16.77 4.85
C LYS A 13 -11.93 -17.58 3.84
N ARG A 14 -11.74 -17.05 2.65
CA ARG A 14 -10.95 -17.69 1.59
C ARG A 14 -10.67 -16.74 0.44
N ILE A 15 -9.63 -17.03 -0.33
CA ILE A 15 -9.42 -16.49 -1.65
C ILE A 15 -10.05 -17.43 -2.67
N ALA A 16 -11.15 -17.00 -3.31
CA ALA A 16 -11.84 -17.74 -4.35
C ALA A 16 -11.23 -17.37 -5.71
N SER A 17 -10.02 -17.85 -5.96
CA SER A 17 -9.32 -17.67 -7.22
C SER A 17 -8.97 -19.02 -7.82
N THR A 18 -8.82 -19.05 -9.13
CA THR A 18 -8.28 -20.21 -9.85
C THR A 18 -6.88 -20.53 -9.36
N ARG A 19 -6.62 -21.77 -9.01
CA ARG A 19 -5.36 -22.50 -8.74
C ARG A 19 -4.20 -21.82 -7.96
N LYS A 20 -4.04 -20.47 -7.95
CA LYS A 20 -2.81 -19.83 -7.40
C LYS A 20 -3.04 -18.84 -6.25
N GLY A 21 -4.29 -18.46 -5.92
CA GLY A 21 -4.56 -17.43 -4.92
C GLY A 21 -4.51 -16.00 -5.49
N LEU A 22 -4.24 -15.00 -4.63
CA LEU A 22 -4.06 -13.60 -5.02
C LEU A 22 -2.70 -13.41 -5.65
N GLU A 23 -2.67 -13.18 -6.95
CA GLU A 23 -1.46 -12.82 -7.70
C GLU A 23 -1.20 -11.32 -7.59
N GLU A 24 0.00 -10.97 -7.15
CA GLU A 24 0.45 -9.58 -7.15
C GLU A 24 0.79 -9.12 -8.56
N ARG A 25 0.42 -7.89 -8.86
CA ARG A 25 0.84 -7.16 -10.05
C ARG A 25 1.65 -5.94 -9.65
N LYS A 26 2.15 -5.19 -10.64
CA LYS A 26 2.83 -3.91 -10.39
C LYS A 26 1.95 -2.98 -9.56
N VAL A 27 0.65 -2.96 -9.85
CA VAL A 27 -0.38 -2.28 -9.07
C VAL A 27 -1.44 -3.30 -8.66
N THR A 28 -1.59 -3.54 -7.37
CA THR A 28 -2.63 -4.40 -6.79
C THR A 28 -3.55 -3.56 -5.92
N MET A 29 -4.82 -3.51 -6.27
CA MET A 29 -5.84 -2.74 -5.54
C MET A 29 -6.83 -3.69 -4.86
N LEU A 30 -7.07 -3.48 -3.57
CA LEU A 30 -8.02 -4.24 -2.76
C LEU A 30 -9.24 -3.36 -2.47
N ILE A 31 -10.42 -3.77 -2.93
CA ILE A 31 -11.68 -3.05 -2.75
C ILE A 31 -12.69 -3.91 -1.98
N GLY A 32 -13.68 -3.28 -1.36
CA GLY A 32 -14.75 -3.97 -0.65
C GLY A 32 -15.31 -3.14 0.51
N PRO A 33 -16.40 -3.59 1.15
CA PRO A 33 -17.01 -2.88 2.26
C PRO A 33 -16.08 -2.77 3.47
N GLN A 34 -16.44 -1.90 4.40
CA GLN A 34 -15.73 -1.75 5.66
C GLN A 34 -15.75 -3.08 6.45
N GLY A 35 -14.62 -3.43 7.09
CA GLY A 35 -14.52 -4.67 7.87
C GLY A 35 -14.35 -5.96 7.04
N SER A 36 -14.35 -5.91 5.70
CA SER A 36 -14.22 -7.10 4.84
C SER A 36 -12.85 -7.79 4.87
N GLY A 37 -11.81 -7.17 5.49
CA GLY A 37 -10.48 -7.75 5.60
C GLY A 37 -9.44 -7.22 4.61
N LYS A 38 -9.70 -6.11 3.90
CA LYS A 38 -8.72 -5.48 2.97
C LYS A 38 -7.39 -5.17 3.65
N SER A 39 -7.42 -4.47 4.78
CA SER A 39 -6.22 -4.15 5.57
C SER A 39 -5.53 -5.41 6.11
N THR A 40 -6.29 -6.42 6.51
CA THR A 40 -5.75 -7.72 6.95
C THR A 40 -4.96 -8.38 5.84
N LEU A 41 -5.51 -8.41 4.62
CA LEU A 41 -4.84 -9.01 3.46
C LEU A 41 -3.59 -8.22 3.06
N LEU A 42 -3.66 -6.89 3.09
CA LEU A 42 -2.50 -6.02 2.83
C LEU A 42 -1.38 -6.24 3.85
N LYS A 43 -1.72 -6.32 5.14
CA LYS A 43 -0.77 -6.55 6.23
C LYS A 43 -0.12 -7.93 6.13
N LEU A 44 -0.89 -8.98 5.79
CA LEU A 44 -0.33 -10.33 5.56
C LEU A 44 0.66 -10.34 4.39
N LEU A 45 0.34 -9.70 3.27
CA LEU A 45 1.26 -9.56 2.15
C LEU A 45 2.54 -8.84 2.58
N CYS A 46 2.42 -7.73 3.31
CA CYS A 46 3.57 -6.98 3.82
C CYS A 46 4.43 -7.84 4.77
N ALA A 47 3.80 -8.59 5.69
CA ALA A 47 4.47 -9.50 6.62
C ALA A 47 5.26 -10.61 5.89
N CYS A 48 4.64 -11.24 4.89
CA CYS A 48 5.29 -12.29 4.10
C CYS A 48 6.51 -11.73 3.32
N HIS A 49 6.38 -10.57 2.70
CA HIS A 49 7.50 -9.91 2.01
C HIS A 49 8.58 -9.44 2.97
N TRP A 50 8.22 -9.06 4.21
CA TRP A 50 9.22 -8.73 5.21
C TRP A 50 10.06 -9.96 5.60
N LEU A 51 9.42 -11.10 5.84
CA LEU A 51 10.11 -12.37 6.12
C LEU A 51 11.03 -12.79 4.95
N GLU A 52 10.53 -12.68 3.72
CA GLU A 52 11.28 -12.95 2.50
C GLU A 52 12.52 -12.06 2.40
N LYS A 53 12.36 -10.75 2.60
CA LYS A 53 13.44 -9.77 2.57
C LYS A 53 14.46 -10.01 3.69
N ALA A 54 13.98 -10.26 4.91
CA ALA A 54 14.84 -10.51 6.07
C ALA A 54 15.71 -11.75 5.86
N TYR A 55 15.14 -12.83 5.32
CA TYR A 55 15.90 -14.02 4.93
C TYR A 55 16.92 -13.71 3.84
N ALA A 56 16.52 -13.10 2.76
CA ALA A 56 17.39 -12.83 1.62
C ALA A 56 18.53 -11.87 1.93
N LYS A 57 18.34 -10.94 2.89
CA LYS A 57 19.41 -10.09 3.43
C LYS A 57 20.28 -10.78 4.50
N GLY A 58 19.99 -12.05 4.82
CA GLY A 58 20.71 -12.78 5.87
C GLY A 58 20.45 -12.28 7.29
N LEU A 59 19.41 -11.47 7.51
CA LEU A 59 18.97 -11.05 8.85
C LEU A 59 18.35 -12.22 9.62
N LEU A 60 17.71 -13.14 8.91
CA LEU A 60 17.14 -14.37 9.41
C LEU A 60 17.84 -15.57 8.74
N ALA A 61 18.34 -16.49 9.56
CA ALA A 61 18.86 -17.76 9.07
C ALA A 61 17.72 -18.77 8.86
N GLN A 62 17.95 -19.83 8.07
CA GLN A 62 16.92 -20.85 7.78
C GLN A 62 16.37 -21.51 9.05
N ASN A 63 17.21 -21.73 10.06
CA ASN A 63 16.76 -22.33 11.32
C ASN A 63 15.76 -21.46 12.10
N ALA A 64 15.71 -20.15 11.85
CA ALA A 64 14.71 -19.27 12.47
C ALA A 64 13.28 -19.56 11.99
N PHE A 65 13.12 -20.24 10.84
CA PHE A 65 11.83 -20.64 10.27
C PHE A 65 11.37 -22.05 10.70
N GLN A 66 12.05 -22.71 11.64
CA GLN A 66 11.68 -24.04 12.14
C GLN A 66 10.41 -24.01 13.00
N THR A 67 10.03 -22.85 13.51
CA THR A 67 8.82 -22.63 14.28
C THR A 67 7.98 -21.52 13.64
N ALA A 68 6.69 -21.46 14.02
CA ALA A 68 5.80 -20.41 13.55
C ALA A 68 6.01 -19.06 14.25
N ASP A 69 6.97 -18.95 15.19
CA ASP A 69 7.13 -17.79 16.05
C ASP A 69 7.40 -16.49 15.26
N LEU A 70 8.20 -16.58 14.18
CA LEU A 70 8.45 -15.42 13.31
C LEU A 70 7.18 -14.89 12.65
N LEU A 71 6.33 -15.80 12.15
CA LEU A 71 5.07 -15.40 11.51
C LEU A 71 4.09 -14.86 12.56
N LYS A 72 4.03 -15.48 13.75
CA LYS A 72 3.22 -14.99 14.87
C LYS A 72 3.67 -13.63 15.36
N HIS A 73 4.98 -13.39 15.41
CA HIS A 73 5.53 -12.06 15.70
C HIS A 73 5.06 -11.02 14.69
N GLN A 74 4.96 -11.36 13.40
CA GLN A 74 4.39 -10.47 12.39
C GLN A 74 2.88 -10.22 12.62
N PHE A 75 2.14 -11.21 13.12
CA PHE A 75 0.74 -11.00 13.49
C PHE A 75 0.62 -9.98 14.64
N ASP A 76 1.47 -10.07 15.66
CA ASP A 76 1.52 -9.09 16.77
C ASP A 76 1.90 -7.69 16.26
N TYR A 77 2.94 -7.61 15.43
CA TYR A 77 3.44 -6.38 14.82
C TYR A 77 2.33 -5.58 14.10
N TYR A 78 1.44 -6.27 13.37
CA TYR A 78 0.30 -5.68 12.68
C TYR A 78 -1.01 -5.72 13.48
N ARG A 79 -0.98 -6.12 14.75
CA ARG A 79 -2.18 -6.32 15.61
C ARG A 79 -3.21 -7.27 15.00
N MET A 80 -2.75 -8.40 14.51
CA MET A 80 -3.58 -9.46 13.93
C MET A 80 -3.49 -10.78 14.71
N ALA A 81 -2.86 -10.82 15.89
CA ALA A 81 -2.65 -12.06 16.66
C ALA A 81 -3.96 -12.80 16.96
N SER A 82 -5.04 -12.06 17.25
CA SER A 82 -6.36 -12.65 17.52
C SER A 82 -7.08 -13.17 16.27
N TYR A 83 -6.51 -13.03 15.08
CA TYR A 83 -7.12 -13.47 13.82
C TYR A 83 -6.81 -14.91 13.48
N GLU A 84 -5.76 -15.48 14.07
CA GLU A 84 -5.40 -16.89 13.92
C GLU A 84 -6.52 -17.78 14.48
N GLN A 85 -6.92 -18.80 13.69
CA GLN A 85 -7.87 -19.84 14.05
C GLN A 85 -7.19 -21.20 13.87
N GLU A 86 -7.76 -22.26 14.45
CA GLU A 86 -7.18 -23.60 14.38
C GLU A 86 -7.01 -24.11 12.94
N ASP A 87 -7.95 -23.74 12.07
CA ASP A 87 -7.98 -24.08 10.64
C ASP A 87 -7.44 -22.99 9.72
N THR A 88 -6.69 -22.03 10.28
CA THR A 88 -6.03 -20.99 9.48
C THR A 88 -5.04 -21.62 8.50
N VAL A 89 -5.12 -21.16 7.24
CA VAL A 89 -4.18 -21.50 6.17
C VAL A 89 -3.63 -20.22 5.58
N ILE A 90 -2.30 -20.12 5.50
CA ILE A 90 -1.59 -19.05 4.77
C ILE A 90 -0.53 -19.73 3.91
N ASP A 91 -0.59 -19.51 2.61
CA ASP A 91 0.37 -20.02 1.63
C ASP A 91 0.87 -18.85 0.79
N PHE A 92 2.17 -18.53 0.95
CA PHE A 92 2.80 -17.42 0.24
C PHE A 92 3.94 -17.92 -0.63
N GLN A 93 3.82 -17.71 -1.92
CA GLN A 93 4.85 -18.02 -2.90
C GLN A 93 5.57 -16.73 -3.30
N GLY A 94 6.69 -16.46 -2.64
CA GLY A 94 7.56 -15.33 -2.94
C GLY A 94 8.61 -15.66 -4.01
N GLU A 95 9.59 -14.79 -4.16
CA GLU A 95 10.70 -14.95 -5.11
C GLU A 95 11.84 -15.81 -4.55
N VAL A 96 12.12 -15.69 -3.24
CA VAL A 96 13.21 -16.43 -2.58
C VAL A 96 12.73 -17.46 -1.56
N LEU A 97 11.45 -17.44 -1.21
CA LEU A 97 10.87 -18.46 -0.32
C LEU A 97 9.43 -18.82 -0.72
N HIS A 98 9.02 -20.02 -0.32
CA HIS A 98 7.63 -20.46 -0.28
C HIS A 98 7.29 -20.78 1.17
N LEU A 99 6.32 -20.07 1.74
CA LEU A 99 5.87 -20.20 3.12
C LEU A 99 4.49 -20.84 3.13
N SER A 100 4.34 -21.94 3.87
CA SER A 100 3.06 -22.61 4.11
C SER A 100 2.79 -22.70 5.60
N TYR A 101 1.71 -22.07 6.06
CA TYR A 101 1.27 -22.11 7.44
C TYR A 101 -0.09 -22.82 7.54
N ARG A 102 -0.15 -23.89 8.35
CA ARG A 102 -1.35 -24.70 8.55
C ARG A 102 -1.35 -25.30 9.95
N HIS A 103 -2.50 -25.27 10.64
CA HIS A 103 -2.66 -25.89 11.98
C HIS A 103 -1.56 -25.51 12.97
N GLY A 104 -1.18 -24.22 12.99
CA GLY A 104 -0.14 -23.70 13.87
C GLY A 104 1.30 -24.06 13.50
N LYS A 105 1.53 -24.77 12.38
CA LYS A 105 2.85 -25.18 11.87
C LYS A 105 3.25 -24.36 10.66
N LEU A 106 4.51 -23.98 10.63
CA LEU A 106 5.13 -23.25 9.53
C LEU A 106 6.12 -24.17 8.81
N ASP A 107 5.92 -24.33 7.49
CA ASP A 107 6.88 -24.97 6.60
C ASP A 107 7.40 -23.92 5.60
N VAL A 108 8.70 -23.92 5.34
CA VAL A 108 9.31 -22.96 4.42
C VAL A 108 10.31 -23.63 3.50
N ASP A 109 10.06 -23.51 2.19
CA ASP A 109 10.98 -23.91 1.14
C ASP A 109 11.76 -22.69 0.65
N PHE A 110 13.09 -22.79 0.60
CA PHE A 110 13.97 -21.71 0.17
C PHE A 110 14.38 -21.91 -1.28
N LYS A 111 14.19 -20.86 -2.09
CA LYS A 111 14.52 -20.84 -3.51
C LYS A 111 15.88 -20.17 -3.72
N GLN A 112 16.64 -20.66 -4.69
CA GLN A 112 17.89 -20.03 -5.11
C GLN A 112 17.64 -19.00 -6.21
N GLY A 113 18.39 -17.90 -6.21
CA GLY A 113 18.46 -16.94 -7.32
C GLY A 113 17.33 -15.88 -7.39
N GLY A 114 16.46 -15.81 -6.41
CA GLY A 114 15.46 -14.73 -6.32
C GLY A 114 16.05 -13.39 -5.87
N GLN A 115 15.40 -12.30 -6.24
CA GLN A 115 15.80 -10.95 -5.84
C GLN A 115 14.76 -10.34 -4.90
N PRO A 116 15.09 -10.16 -3.60
CA PRO A 116 14.16 -9.58 -2.65
C PRO A 116 13.98 -8.06 -2.89
N PRO A 117 12.87 -7.48 -2.44
CA PRO A 117 12.68 -6.04 -2.50
C PRO A 117 13.70 -5.29 -1.63
N ALA A 118 14.23 -4.17 -2.14
CA ALA A 118 15.20 -3.36 -1.39
C ALA A 118 14.54 -2.63 -0.22
N LYS A 119 13.36 -2.05 -0.44
CA LYS A 119 12.59 -1.32 0.57
C LYS A 119 11.15 -1.82 0.59
N LEU A 120 10.65 -2.07 1.78
CA LEU A 120 9.24 -2.20 2.10
C LEU A 120 8.80 -0.92 2.82
N LEU A 121 7.70 -0.34 2.40
CA LEU A 121 7.04 0.75 3.11
C LEU A 121 5.59 0.37 3.34
N TYR A 122 5.18 0.35 4.59
CA TYR A 122 3.78 0.24 4.98
C TYR A 122 3.28 1.60 5.47
N VAL A 123 2.26 2.13 4.80
CA VAL A 123 1.61 3.41 5.13
C VAL A 123 0.25 3.10 5.76
N PRO A 124 0.12 3.21 7.09
CA PRO A 124 -1.11 2.87 7.79
C PRO A 124 -2.23 3.89 7.55
N SER A 125 -3.46 3.48 7.83
CA SER A 125 -4.62 4.39 7.86
C SER A 125 -4.49 5.47 8.94
N GLU A 126 -3.85 5.16 10.06
CA GLU A 126 -3.61 6.07 11.20
C GLU A 126 -2.48 7.08 10.96
N ARG A 127 -1.96 7.19 9.74
CA ARG A 127 -0.81 8.04 9.40
C ARG A 127 -0.95 9.52 9.79
N SER A 128 -2.18 10.03 9.93
CA SER A 128 -2.42 11.41 10.38
C SER A 128 -1.95 11.66 11.83
N LEU A 129 -1.86 10.62 12.67
CA LEU A 129 -1.34 10.73 14.02
C LEU A 129 0.11 11.22 14.06
N VAL A 130 0.88 10.95 13.02
CA VAL A 130 2.29 11.40 12.88
C VAL A 130 2.40 12.92 12.95
N SER A 131 1.40 13.64 12.45
CA SER A 131 1.37 15.11 12.48
C SER A 131 1.12 15.70 13.86
N LEU A 132 0.53 14.91 14.76
CA LEU A 132 0.12 15.34 16.11
C LEU A 132 1.10 14.92 17.21
N MET A 133 1.95 13.92 16.93
CA MET A 133 2.78 13.26 17.95
C MET A 133 4.26 13.60 17.76
N LYS A 134 4.82 14.46 18.63
CA LYS A 134 6.25 14.79 18.61
C LYS A 134 7.13 13.76 19.34
N ASP A 135 6.66 13.18 20.45
CA ASP A 135 7.42 12.25 21.32
C ASP A 135 6.88 10.80 21.28
N TYR A 136 6.56 10.28 20.08
CA TYR A 136 6.00 8.94 19.92
C TYR A 136 6.89 7.81 20.44
N LYS A 137 8.21 8.01 20.51
CA LYS A 137 9.18 7.03 21.04
C LYS A 137 8.92 6.63 22.49
N ALA A 138 8.26 7.51 23.27
CA ALA A 138 7.85 7.22 24.64
C ALA A 138 6.51 6.47 24.73
N MET A 139 5.78 6.30 23.61
CA MET A 139 4.43 5.72 23.59
C MET A 139 4.47 4.21 23.35
N ARG A 140 4.69 3.42 24.40
CA ARG A 140 4.81 1.94 24.36
C ARG A 140 3.53 1.19 23.89
N LYS A 141 2.40 1.89 23.69
CA LYS A 141 1.10 1.27 23.38
C LYS A 141 0.67 1.40 21.91
N LEU A 142 1.46 2.08 21.08
CA LEU A 142 1.16 2.17 19.65
C LEU A 142 1.54 0.87 18.93
N PRO A 143 0.87 0.54 17.80
CA PRO A 143 1.30 -0.57 16.94
C PRO A 143 2.74 -0.38 16.49
N GLU A 144 3.53 -1.45 16.46
CA GLU A 144 4.92 -1.38 16.00
C GLU A 144 4.99 -0.92 14.54
N SER A 145 4.06 -1.36 13.70
CA SER A 145 3.93 -0.92 12.30
C SER A 145 3.70 0.59 12.16
N LEU A 146 2.98 1.22 13.09
CA LEU A 146 2.81 2.68 13.12
C LEU A 146 4.07 3.38 13.61
N LEU A 147 4.75 2.82 14.62
CA LEU A 147 6.04 3.35 15.11
C LEU A 147 7.11 3.33 14.03
N ASP A 148 7.17 2.26 13.23
CA ASP A 148 8.07 2.16 12.09
C ASP A 148 7.76 3.21 11.02
N PHE A 149 6.47 3.42 10.69
CA PHE A 149 6.05 4.47 9.78
C PHE A 149 6.44 5.87 10.28
N MET A 150 6.29 6.13 11.60
CA MET A 150 6.74 7.38 12.23
C MET A 150 8.25 7.56 12.10
N GLY A 151 9.02 6.48 12.27
CA GLY A 151 10.47 6.47 12.07
C GLY A 151 10.88 6.74 10.62
N ASP A 152 10.16 6.17 9.67
CA ASP A 152 10.33 6.44 8.23
C ASP A 152 10.01 7.90 7.91
N TYR A 153 8.95 8.47 8.49
CA TYR A 153 8.60 9.88 8.33
C TYR A 153 9.69 10.81 8.90
N ASP A 154 10.22 10.52 10.09
CA ASP A 154 11.31 11.28 10.68
C ASP A 154 12.59 11.20 9.83
N SER A 155 12.85 10.04 9.26
CA SER A 155 13.95 9.88 8.30
C SER A 155 13.71 10.71 7.05
N ALA A 156 12.51 10.64 6.47
CA ALA A 156 12.14 11.38 5.27
C ALA A 156 12.25 12.90 5.46
N LYS A 157 11.86 13.44 6.63
CA LYS A 157 12.04 14.88 6.96
C LYS A 157 13.50 15.32 6.80
N LYS A 158 14.46 14.52 7.27
CA LYS A 158 15.90 14.84 7.23
C LYS A 158 16.48 14.90 5.82
N TYR A 159 15.88 14.16 4.88
CA TYR A 159 16.30 14.11 3.48
C TYR A 159 15.48 15.05 2.58
N MET A 160 14.57 15.81 3.15
CA MET A 160 13.73 16.73 2.40
C MET A 160 14.56 17.88 1.85
N VAL A 161 14.56 18.07 0.52
CA VAL A 161 15.23 19.17 -0.16
C VAL A 161 14.17 20.12 -0.74
N GLY A 162 14.09 21.34 -0.22
CA GLY A 162 13.09 22.32 -0.63
C GLY A 162 11.68 21.96 -0.18
N ASP A 163 10.68 22.41 -0.92
CA ASP A 163 9.28 22.23 -0.61
C ASP A 163 8.72 20.96 -1.25
N LEU A 164 8.02 20.15 -0.48
CA LEU A 164 7.26 19.01 -0.98
C LEU A 164 5.98 19.49 -1.67
N ASN A 165 5.88 19.27 -2.97
CA ASN A 165 4.63 19.52 -3.70
C ASN A 165 3.56 18.52 -3.29
N LEU A 166 2.45 18.98 -2.67
CA LEU A 166 1.37 18.10 -2.25
C LEU A 166 0.47 17.62 -3.41
N GLY A 167 0.66 18.14 -4.63
CA GLY A 167 -0.18 17.83 -5.78
C GLY A 167 -1.54 18.54 -5.76
N LEU A 168 -1.75 19.43 -4.80
CA LEU A 168 -2.94 20.27 -4.69
C LEU A 168 -2.63 21.68 -5.21
N PRO A 169 -3.64 22.44 -5.70
CA PRO A 169 -3.41 23.77 -6.23
C PRO A 169 -2.71 24.69 -5.24
N ALA A 170 -1.61 25.32 -5.66
CA ALA A 170 -0.82 26.26 -4.87
C ALA A 170 -0.48 25.79 -3.44
N THR A 171 -0.26 24.47 -3.25
CA THR A 171 -0.04 23.88 -1.93
C THR A 171 1.23 23.04 -1.90
N SER A 172 2.09 23.32 -0.93
CA SER A 172 3.30 22.56 -0.62
C SER A 172 3.49 22.39 0.87
N ALA A 173 4.39 21.48 1.26
CA ALA A 173 4.83 21.35 2.65
C ALA A 173 6.32 21.70 2.74
N ARG A 174 6.73 22.35 3.84
CA ARG A 174 8.11 22.70 4.14
C ARG A 174 8.49 22.25 5.53
N TYR A 175 9.59 21.56 5.63
CA TYR A 175 10.17 21.20 6.92
C TYR A 175 11.20 22.23 7.36
N ASP A 176 11.06 22.69 8.60
CA ASP A 176 12.00 23.57 9.27
C ASP A 176 12.77 22.78 10.32
N ALA A 177 14.01 22.40 10.00
CA ALA A 177 14.87 21.62 10.89
C ALA A 177 15.30 22.37 12.16
N GLY A 178 15.28 23.70 12.14
CA GLY A 178 15.69 24.53 13.30
C GLY A 178 14.71 24.42 14.47
N CYS A 179 13.43 24.18 14.21
CA CYS A 179 12.41 24.03 15.22
C CYS A 179 11.64 22.68 15.12
N ASP A 180 12.12 21.73 14.31
CA ASP A 180 11.47 20.44 14.01
C ASP A 180 9.98 20.60 13.66
N GLN A 181 9.67 21.53 12.78
CA GLN A 181 8.31 21.89 12.43
C GLN A 181 8.01 21.65 10.95
N MET A 182 6.92 20.93 10.66
CA MET A 182 6.37 20.84 9.32
C MET A 182 5.32 21.92 9.10
N TRP A 183 5.46 22.65 8.01
CA TRP A 183 4.57 23.74 7.62
C TRP A 183 3.83 23.40 6.35
N ILE A 184 2.57 23.76 6.28
CA ILE A 184 1.76 23.77 5.06
C ILE A 184 1.77 25.20 4.51
N LEU A 185 2.17 25.33 3.26
CA LEU A 185 2.17 26.57 2.51
C LEU A 185 1.03 26.49 1.48
N HIS A 186 0.02 27.34 1.63
CA HIS A 186 -1.10 27.44 0.70
C HIS A 186 -1.32 28.88 0.29
N SER A 187 -1.08 29.19 -0.97
CA SER A 187 -1.13 30.57 -1.48
C SER A 187 -0.20 31.50 -0.68
N LYS A 188 -0.75 32.41 0.11
CA LYS A 188 0.00 33.33 0.97
C LYS A 188 0.01 32.90 2.45
N ASN A 189 -0.69 31.84 2.77
CA ASN A 189 -0.85 31.36 4.16
C ASN A 189 0.21 30.31 4.50
N LYS A 190 0.68 30.34 5.75
CA LYS A 190 1.59 29.37 6.34
C LYS A 190 0.96 28.87 7.64
N THR A 191 0.73 27.55 7.73
CA THR A 191 0.07 26.91 8.89
C THR A 191 0.90 25.72 9.32
N ARG A 192 1.03 25.49 10.62
CA ARG A 192 1.66 24.26 11.12
C ARG A 192 0.87 23.03 10.70
N LEU A 193 1.56 21.91 10.42
CA LEU A 193 0.86 20.71 9.97
C LEU A 193 -0.17 20.21 11.02
N GLU A 194 0.17 20.29 12.31
CA GLU A 194 -0.74 19.89 13.39
C GLU A 194 -2.02 20.74 13.51
N GLU A 195 -1.97 21.98 13.00
CA GLU A 195 -3.10 22.93 13.00
C GLU A 195 -3.83 22.97 11.64
N ALA A 196 -3.28 22.28 10.65
CA ALA A 196 -3.81 22.28 9.30
C ALA A 196 -5.02 21.33 9.16
N ALA A 197 -5.75 21.44 8.05
CA ALA A 197 -6.89 20.56 7.76
C ALA A 197 -6.45 19.09 7.74
N SER A 198 -7.33 18.19 8.18
CA SER A 198 -7.07 16.73 8.29
C SER A 198 -6.57 16.09 6.99
N GLY A 199 -7.01 16.60 5.83
CA GLY A 199 -6.50 16.16 4.54
C GLY A 199 -4.99 16.41 4.38
N TYR A 200 -4.47 17.55 4.82
CA TYR A 200 -3.03 17.81 4.81
C TYR A 200 -2.27 16.96 5.81
N GLN A 201 -2.86 16.74 7.00
CA GLN A 201 -2.29 15.89 8.04
C GLN A 201 -2.15 14.43 7.57
N SER A 202 -3.07 13.94 6.74
CA SER A 202 -3.01 12.60 6.15
C SER A 202 -2.09 12.54 4.92
N LEU A 203 -2.16 13.54 4.03
CA LEU A 203 -1.47 13.53 2.74
C LEU A 203 0.04 13.80 2.87
N THR A 204 0.45 14.72 3.76
CA THR A 204 1.85 15.12 3.90
C THR A 204 2.75 13.96 4.34
N PRO A 205 2.44 13.20 5.41
CA PRO A 205 3.24 12.03 5.78
C PRO A 205 3.28 10.97 4.69
N LEU A 206 2.15 10.67 4.04
CA LEU A 206 2.08 9.72 2.94
C LEU A 206 3.02 10.11 1.81
N LYS A 207 2.88 11.34 1.29
CA LYS A 207 3.69 11.78 0.14
C LYS A 207 5.17 11.85 0.45
N LEU A 208 5.52 12.39 1.62
CA LEU A 208 6.91 12.55 2.01
C LEU A 208 7.62 11.21 2.18
N THR A 209 6.99 10.25 2.88
CA THR A 209 7.60 8.93 3.10
C THR A 209 7.68 8.11 1.82
N VAL A 210 6.64 8.15 0.97
CA VAL A 210 6.63 7.41 -0.30
C VAL A 210 7.66 8.00 -1.28
N GLU A 211 7.78 9.32 -1.37
CA GLU A 211 8.77 9.97 -2.23
C GLU A 211 10.19 9.68 -1.75
N TRP A 212 10.44 9.79 -0.45
CA TRP A 212 11.73 9.45 0.15
C TRP A 212 12.09 7.97 -0.11
N ALA A 213 11.19 7.03 0.23
CA ALA A 213 11.45 5.61 0.09
C ALA A 213 11.65 5.18 -1.37
N GLY A 214 10.87 5.73 -2.30
CA GLY A 214 10.99 5.45 -3.73
C GLY A 214 12.26 6.00 -4.37
N ASN A 215 12.86 7.05 -3.79
CA ASN A 215 14.11 7.64 -4.24
C ASN A 215 15.36 7.07 -3.54
N LEU A 216 15.20 6.20 -2.53
CA LEU A 216 16.32 5.49 -1.93
C LEU A 216 16.99 4.59 -2.97
N GLN A 217 18.27 4.81 -3.19
CA GLN A 217 19.10 4.06 -4.14
C GLN A 217 19.97 3.06 -3.38
N GLY A 218 19.36 2.00 -2.81
CA GLY A 218 20.14 0.96 -2.12
C GLY A 218 20.92 1.42 -0.88
N LYS A 219 20.64 2.62 -0.35
CA LYS A 219 21.29 3.15 0.84
C LYS A 219 20.75 2.46 2.10
N GLU A 220 21.61 2.23 3.08
CA GLU A 220 21.29 1.59 4.37
C GLU A 220 20.14 2.26 5.15
N ASP A 221 19.87 3.52 4.86
CA ASP A 221 18.81 4.33 5.50
C ASP A 221 17.38 3.89 5.14
N GLY A 222 17.23 2.98 4.18
CA GLY A 222 15.91 2.42 3.79
C GLY A 222 15.41 1.28 4.65
N ASP A 223 16.18 0.86 5.66
CA ASP A 223 15.79 -0.25 6.52
C ASP A 223 14.87 0.20 7.67
N SER A 224 13.92 -0.66 8.03
CA SER A 224 13.09 -0.46 9.22
C SER A 224 13.93 -0.38 10.50
N LEU A 225 13.35 0.13 11.59
CA LEU A 225 14.02 0.16 12.89
C LEU A 225 14.44 -1.25 13.32
N GLU A 226 13.60 -2.24 13.08
CA GLU A 226 13.82 -3.65 13.37
C GLU A 226 15.01 -4.22 12.57
N GLU A 227 15.07 -3.92 11.27
CA GLU A 227 16.21 -4.30 10.42
C GLU A 227 17.51 -3.65 10.88
N ARG A 228 17.47 -2.38 11.28
CA ARG A 228 18.65 -1.68 11.84
C ARG A 228 19.11 -2.32 13.15
N MET A 229 18.19 -2.66 14.05
CA MET A 229 18.50 -3.33 15.31
C MET A 229 19.04 -4.75 15.08
N ALA A 230 18.48 -5.50 14.13
CA ALA A 230 18.97 -6.83 13.76
C ALA A 230 20.39 -6.76 13.19
N ARG A 231 20.72 -5.78 12.34
CA ARG A 231 22.09 -5.54 11.83
C ARG A 231 23.08 -5.18 12.92
N MET A 232 22.67 -4.37 13.89
CA MET A 232 23.55 -4.04 15.04
C MET A 232 23.94 -5.29 15.84
N LYS A 233 23.04 -6.29 15.90
CA LYS A 233 23.31 -7.58 16.57
C LYS A 233 24.18 -8.51 15.72
N GLN A 234 24.07 -8.46 14.40
CA GLN A 234 24.82 -9.29 13.47
C GLN A 234 25.97 -8.48 12.83
N ARG A 235 27.14 -8.51 13.40
CA ARG A 235 28.33 -7.73 12.98
C ARG A 235 28.91 -8.04 11.59
N LYS A 236 28.22 -8.78 10.70
CA LYS A 236 28.68 -9.09 9.33
C LYS A 236 27.51 -9.26 8.40
N LEU A 237 27.20 -8.24 7.61
CA LEU A 237 26.46 -8.42 6.39
C LEU A 237 27.08 -7.55 5.30
N ASN A 238 27.67 -8.22 4.31
CA ASN A 238 28.12 -7.58 3.08
C ASN A 238 26.88 -7.06 2.35
N ALA A 239 26.71 -5.74 2.33
CA ALA A 239 25.70 -5.10 1.50
C ALA A 239 26.06 -5.34 0.02
N THR A 240 25.40 -6.28 -0.63
CA THR A 240 25.41 -6.35 -2.07
C THR A 240 24.48 -5.28 -2.59
N ASP A 241 25.05 -4.22 -3.12
CA ASP A 241 24.39 -3.13 -3.82
C ASP A 241 23.73 -3.64 -5.11
N ALA A 242 22.51 -4.13 -5.01
CA ALA A 242 21.68 -4.29 -6.17
C ALA A 242 20.45 -3.40 -5.99
N SER A 243 20.15 -2.56 -6.96
CA SER A 243 19.04 -1.63 -6.98
C SER A 243 17.71 -2.37 -7.14
N PHE A 244 17.22 -2.94 -6.05
CA PHE A 244 15.98 -3.73 -6.05
C PHE A 244 14.75 -2.83 -5.90
N GLY A 245 13.60 -3.40 -6.26
CA GLY A 245 12.32 -2.70 -6.27
C GLY A 245 11.87 -2.21 -4.90
N PHE A 246 11.08 -1.18 -4.91
CA PHE A 246 10.36 -0.61 -3.79
C PHE A 246 8.95 -1.21 -3.74
N LEU A 247 8.60 -1.86 -2.64
CA LEU A 247 7.24 -2.34 -2.38
C LEU A 247 6.52 -1.35 -1.46
N ASN A 248 5.45 -0.77 -1.95
CA ASN A 248 4.65 0.23 -1.25
C ASN A 248 3.27 -0.33 -0.91
N PHE A 249 2.96 -0.46 0.37
CA PHE A 249 1.70 -0.94 0.91
C PHE A 249 0.98 0.25 1.55
N VAL A 250 -0.13 0.69 0.96
CA VAL A 250 -0.84 1.90 1.39
C VAL A 250 -2.28 1.59 1.77
N GLU A 251 -2.63 1.86 3.02
CA GLU A 251 -4.02 1.82 3.45
C GLU A 251 -4.73 3.14 3.16
N GLU A 252 -5.87 3.05 2.51
CA GLU A 252 -6.84 4.13 2.30
C GLU A 252 -6.19 5.49 1.96
N PRO A 253 -5.47 5.61 0.83
CA PRO A 253 -4.81 6.86 0.47
C PRO A 253 -5.79 8.04 0.27
N GLU A 254 -7.06 7.75 0.07
CA GLU A 254 -8.16 8.71 -0.05
C GLU A 254 -8.57 9.39 1.25
N GLN A 255 -8.11 8.90 2.39
CA GLN A 255 -8.60 9.32 3.70
C GLN A 255 -8.49 10.83 3.92
N ASN A 256 -9.62 11.45 4.31
CA ASN A 256 -9.76 12.89 4.53
C ASN A 256 -9.52 13.78 3.30
N LEU A 257 -9.57 13.21 2.09
CA LEU A 257 -9.32 13.95 0.85
C LEU A 257 -10.62 14.17 0.05
N TYR A 258 -10.75 15.34 -0.54
CA TYR A 258 -11.78 15.64 -1.55
C TYR A 258 -11.53 14.80 -2.83
N PRO A 259 -12.56 14.46 -3.62
CA PRO A 259 -12.45 13.59 -4.79
C PRO A 259 -11.28 13.90 -5.74
N ASP A 260 -11.08 15.16 -6.13
CA ASP A 260 -9.96 15.54 -6.99
C ASP A 260 -8.59 15.25 -6.35
N ALA A 261 -8.47 15.46 -5.04
CA ALA A 261 -7.25 15.16 -4.31
C ALA A 261 -6.99 13.65 -4.24
N GLN A 262 -8.05 12.83 -4.16
CA GLN A 262 -7.95 11.36 -4.20
C GLN A 262 -7.37 10.89 -5.54
N VAL A 263 -7.86 11.44 -6.66
CA VAL A 263 -7.31 11.14 -8.00
C VAL A 263 -5.83 11.53 -8.09
N ARG A 264 -5.47 12.70 -7.56
CA ARG A 264 -4.08 13.19 -7.59
C ARG A 264 -3.14 12.34 -6.73
N VAL A 265 -3.58 11.88 -5.56
CA VAL A 265 -2.77 11.00 -4.71
C VAL A 265 -2.56 9.63 -5.37
N LEU A 266 -3.57 9.05 -6.01
CA LEU A 266 -3.39 7.81 -6.75
C LEU A 266 -2.42 8.01 -7.93
N ASN A 267 -2.57 9.06 -8.73
CA ASN A 267 -1.65 9.37 -9.82
C ASN A 267 -0.20 9.54 -9.34
N PHE A 268 0.01 10.12 -8.16
CA PHE A 268 1.32 10.17 -7.53
C PHE A 268 1.85 8.78 -7.19
N LEU A 269 1.04 7.93 -6.53
CA LEU A 269 1.42 6.56 -6.15
C LEU A 269 1.75 5.70 -7.38
N LEU A 270 0.94 5.79 -8.44
CA LEU A 270 1.19 5.10 -9.72
C LEU A 270 2.50 5.59 -10.37
N SER A 271 2.76 6.90 -10.31
CA SER A 271 4.01 7.46 -10.83
C SER A 271 5.24 6.93 -10.06
N MET A 272 5.12 6.74 -8.74
CA MET A 272 6.17 6.13 -7.92
C MET A 272 6.36 4.64 -8.23
N ALA A 273 5.28 3.91 -8.48
CA ALA A 273 5.35 2.52 -8.94
C ALA A 273 6.05 2.40 -10.32
N ASN A 274 5.87 3.39 -11.18
CA ASN A 274 6.50 3.42 -12.51
C ASN A 274 7.93 3.96 -12.54
N LEU A 275 8.51 4.42 -11.42
CA LEU A 275 9.91 4.87 -11.40
C LEU A 275 10.89 3.76 -11.78
N ARG A 276 10.56 2.50 -11.47
CA ARG A 276 11.37 1.31 -11.80
C ARG A 276 10.46 0.14 -12.15
N SER A 277 10.96 -0.78 -12.96
CA SER A 277 10.20 -1.98 -13.37
C SER A 277 9.83 -2.87 -12.19
N GLN A 278 10.71 -2.98 -11.18
CA GLN A 278 10.53 -3.82 -10.01
C GLN A 278 9.68 -3.19 -8.90
N ASN A 279 9.37 -1.88 -8.99
CA ASN A 279 8.51 -1.24 -8.01
C ASN A 279 7.09 -1.81 -8.08
N LYS A 280 6.48 -2.00 -6.91
CA LYS A 280 5.08 -2.42 -6.80
C LYS A 280 4.32 -1.50 -5.85
N LEU A 281 3.03 -1.37 -6.10
CA LEU A 281 2.07 -0.64 -5.26
C LEU A 281 0.92 -1.56 -4.89
N MET A 282 0.66 -1.69 -3.60
CA MET A 282 -0.52 -2.36 -3.07
C MET A 282 -1.35 -1.37 -2.28
N VAL A 283 -2.63 -1.26 -2.61
CA VAL A 283 -3.54 -0.24 -2.08
C VAL A 283 -4.83 -0.88 -1.60
N THR A 284 -5.29 -0.50 -0.41
CA THR A 284 -6.68 -0.73 0.00
C THR A 284 -7.48 0.54 -0.20
N THR A 285 -8.72 0.42 -0.63
CA THR A 285 -9.59 1.58 -0.81
C THR A 285 -11.08 1.26 -0.63
N HIS A 286 -11.82 2.28 -0.20
CA HIS A 286 -13.28 2.34 -0.18
C HIS A 286 -13.83 3.35 -1.21
N SER A 287 -12.93 4.00 -1.96
CA SER A 287 -13.28 5.10 -2.85
C SER A 287 -13.50 4.64 -4.29
N PRO A 288 -14.68 4.87 -4.87
CA PRO A 288 -14.90 4.67 -6.29
C PRO A 288 -14.02 5.59 -7.15
N TYR A 289 -13.64 6.76 -6.64
CA TYR A 289 -12.76 7.69 -7.35
C TYR A 289 -11.37 7.13 -7.60
N LEU A 290 -10.82 6.33 -6.66
CA LEU A 290 -9.54 5.67 -6.86
C LEU A 290 -9.62 4.57 -7.92
N LEU A 291 -10.67 3.77 -7.89
CA LEU A 291 -10.86 2.72 -8.91
C LEU A 291 -11.04 3.34 -10.31
N ASN A 292 -11.87 4.39 -10.43
CA ASN A 292 -12.05 5.10 -11.67
C ASN A 292 -10.76 5.78 -12.16
N ALA A 293 -9.96 6.33 -11.26
CA ALA A 293 -8.65 6.89 -11.60
C ALA A 293 -7.66 5.82 -12.09
N LEU A 294 -7.69 4.60 -11.49
CA LEU A 294 -6.93 3.46 -12.00
C LEU A 294 -7.38 3.08 -13.42
N THR A 295 -8.70 3.02 -13.68
CA THR A 295 -9.25 2.75 -15.02
C THR A 295 -8.76 3.76 -16.05
N LEU A 296 -8.72 5.06 -15.70
CA LEU A 296 -8.15 6.10 -16.57
C LEU A 296 -6.65 5.89 -16.81
N ALA A 297 -5.90 5.50 -15.78
CA ALA A 297 -4.45 5.25 -15.90
C ALA A 297 -4.15 4.04 -16.80
N VAL A 298 -4.95 2.98 -16.71
CA VAL A 298 -4.85 1.79 -17.59
C VAL A 298 -5.23 2.18 -19.03
N LYS A 299 -6.34 2.91 -19.22
CA LYS A 299 -6.73 3.38 -20.56
C LYS A 299 -5.64 4.24 -21.20
N ALA A 300 -4.99 5.09 -20.42
CA ALA A 300 -3.85 5.87 -20.87
C ALA A 300 -2.67 4.99 -21.32
N GLY A 301 -2.37 3.92 -20.58
CA GLY A 301 -1.36 2.93 -20.95
C GLY A 301 -1.65 2.27 -22.29
N GLN A 302 -2.89 1.77 -22.49
CA GLN A 302 -3.34 1.19 -23.76
C GLN A 302 -3.16 2.15 -24.94
N ILE A 303 -3.57 3.41 -24.78
CA ILE A 303 -3.41 4.43 -25.83
C ILE A 303 -1.93 4.67 -26.15
N LEU A 304 -1.07 4.77 -25.15
CA LEU A 304 0.37 5.01 -25.35
C LEU A 304 1.08 3.84 -26.05
N GLN A 305 0.63 2.61 -25.85
CA GLN A 305 1.14 1.45 -26.57
C GLN A 305 0.86 1.55 -28.08
N VAL A 306 -0.34 1.99 -28.45
CA VAL A 306 -0.77 2.07 -29.87
C VAL A 306 -0.31 3.41 -30.50
N LYS A 307 -0.40 4.53 -29.76
CA LYS A 307 -0.19 5.87 -30.29
C LYS A 307 0.67 6.73 -29.34
N LYS A 308 1.98 6.57 -29.42
CA LYS A 308 2.95 7.30 -28.58
C LYS A 308 2.81 8.83 -28.65
N THR A 309 2.40 9.37 -29.80
CA THR A 309 2.18 10.83 -30.03
C THR A 309 1.01 11.40 -29.23
N ALA A 310 0.06 10.57 -28.75
CA ALA A 310 -1.08 11.01 -27.94
C ALA A 310 -0.68 11.59 -26.57
N GLY A 311 0.54 11.32 -26.10
CA GLY A 311 1.05 11.79 -24.80
C GLY A 311 0.95 13.29 -24.59
N LYS A 312 1.16 14.12 -25.63
CA LYS A 312 1.05 15.59 -25.53
C LYS A 312 -0.34 16.08 -25.08
N ASN A 313 -1.42 15.42 -25.53
CA ASN A 313 -2.78 15.78 -25.14
C ASN A 313 -3.18 15.13 -23.81
N MET A 314 -2.65 13.96 -23.55
CA MET A 314 -2.95 13.15 -22.36
C MET A 314 -2.46 13.79 -21.05
N VAL A 315 -1.36 14.55 -21.08
CA VAL A 315 -0.82 15.31 -19.91
C VAL A 315 -1.87 16.22 -19.27
N ARG A 316 -2.86 16.68 -20.04
CA ARG A 316 -3.97 17.50 -19.52
C ARG A 316 -4.98 16.70 -18.67
N ILE A 317 -4.97 15.37 -18.80
CA ILE A 317 -5.91 14.46 -18.12
C ILE A 317 -5.23 13.82 -16.93
N LEU A 318 -4.03 13.25 -17.12
CA LEU A 318 -3.23 12.62 -16.06
C LEU A 318 -1.73 12.73 -16.37
N PRO A 319 -0.86 12.65 -15.35
CA PRO A 319 0.59 12.58 -15.56
C PRO A 319 0.95 11.32 -16.36
N LEU A 320 1.75 11.44 -17.43
CA LEU A 320 2.14 10.29 -18.25
C LEU A 320 2.83 9.17 -17.44
N LYS A 321 3.55 9.54 -16.37
CA LYS A 321 4.19 8.60 -15.45
C LYS A 321 3.20 7.75 -14.67
N ALA A 322 1.93 8.14 -14.60
CA ALA A 322 0.87 7.39 -13.93
C ALA A 322 0.19 6.35 -14.83
N ALA A 323 0.48 6.32 -16.14
CA ALA A 323 -0.10 5.36 -17.07
C ALA A 323 0.35 3.92 -16.73
N ILE A 324 -0.59 2.97 -16.72
CA ILE A 324 -0.37 1.56 -16.34
C ILE A 324 -0.76 0.67 -17.52
N LEU A 325 0.01 -0.40 -17.74
CA LEU A 325 -0.31 -1.40 -18.76
C LEU A 325 -1.37 -2.39 -18.27
N ASP A 326 -2.10 -3.01 -19.19
CA ASP A 326 -3.18 -3.96 -18.90
C ASP A 326 -2.71 -5.14 -18.01
N ASP A 327 -1.51 -5.66 -18.26
CA ASP A 327 -0.95 -6.79 -17.51
C ASP A 327 -0.29 -6.37 -16.18
N ASP A 328 -0.12 -5.07 -15.95
CA ASP A 328 0.59 -4.53 -14.79
C ASP A 328 -0.34 -4.25 -13.59
N TYR A 329 -1.65 -4.45 -13.71
CA TYR A 329 -2.56 -4.24 -12.59
C TYR A 329 -3.41 -5.46 -12.27
N ALA A 330 -3.94 -5.50 -11.04
CA ALA A 330 -5.00 -6.39 -10.59
C ALA A 330 -5.87 -5.68 -9.57
N VAL A 331 -7.18 -5.87 -9.65
CA VAL A 331 -8.14 -5.45 -8.64
C VAL A 331 -8.74 -6.70 -7.99
N TRP A 332 -8.78 -6.72 -6.67
CA TRP A 332 -9.37 -7.80 -5.90
C TRP A 332 -10.49 -7.26 -5.02
N GLN A 333 -11.63 -7.94 -5.05
CA GLN A 333 -12.81 -7.59 -4.28
C GLN A 333 -12.97 -8.52 -3.09
N LEU A 334 -13.24 -7.93 -1.94
CA LEU A 334 -13.58 -8.65 -0.71
C LEU A 334 -15.06 -8.40 -0.41
N ASP A 335 -15.85 -9.46 -0.26
CA ASP A 335 -17.26 -9.34 0.12
C ASP A 335 -17.43 -9.33 1.66
N GLU A 336 -18.66 -9.07 2.12
CA GLU A 336 -19.01 -9.05 3.55
C GLU A 336 -18.83 -10.41 4.24
N LYS A 337 -18.76 -11.50 3.46
CA LYS A 337 -18.54 -12.86 3.95
C LYS A 337 -17.06 -13.23 4.04
N GLY A 338 -16.17 -12.29 3.72
CA GLY A 338 -14.72 -12.52 3.74
C GLY A 338 -14.20 -13.34 2.56
N VAL A 339 -14.96 -13.43 1.46
CA VAL A 339 -14.48 -14.11 0.24
C VAL A 339 -13.81 -13.10 -0.67
N VAL A 340 -12.57 -13.42 -1.04
CA VAL A 340 -11.74 -12.59 -1.91
C VAL A 340 -11.82 -13.10 -3.35
N ARG A 341 -12.16 -12.25 -4.31
CA ARG A 341 -12.21 -12.59 -5.75
C ARG A 341 -11.48 -11.55 -6.57
N LYS A 342 -10.84 -11.99 -7.63
CA LYS A 342 -10.31 -11.05 -8.63
C LYS A 342 -11.49 -10.36 -9.32
N LEU A 343 -11.44 -9.05 -9.45
CA LEU A 343 -12.35 -8.31 -10.33
C LEU A 343 -11.99 -8.64 -11.77
N GLU A 344 -12.98 -9.04 -12.55
CA GLU A 344 -12.81 -9.27 -13.97
C GLU A 344 -12.48 -7.96 -14.68
N ASP A 345 -11.89 -8.07 -15.85
CA ASP A 345 -11.66 -6.94 -16.74
C ASP A 345 -12.50 -7.06 -18.01
N PHE A 346 -12.79 -5.92 -18.61
CA PHE A 346 -13.41 -5.82 -19.92
C PHE A 346 -12.48 -5.04 -20.85
N HIS A 347 -11.95 -5.70 -21.87
CA HIS A 347 -10.93 -5.14 -22.76
C HIS A 347 -9.71 -4.57 -22.02
N GLY A 348 -9.26 -5.28 -20.97
CA GLY A 348 -8.12 -4.88 -20.14
C GLY A 348 -8.39 -3.71 -19.19
N LEU A 349 -9.65 -3.29 -18.99
CA LEU A 349 -10.04 -2.27 -18.01
C LEU A 349 -10.80 -2.92 -16.85
N PRO A 350 -10.66 -2.42 -15.61
CA PRO A 350 -11.46 -2.90 -14.48
C PRO A 350 -12.95 -2.85 -14.80
N LEU A 351 -13.67 -3.94 -14.49
CA LEU A 351 -15.11 -4.01 -14.75
C LEU A 351 -15.88 -2.97 -13.92
N ASP A 352 -16.85 -2.29 -14.53
CA ASP A 352 -17.69 -1.30 -13.84
C ASP A 352 -18.65 -1.95 -12.83
N GLU A 353 -19.02 -3.20 -13.04
CA GLU A 353 -19.82 -3.99 -12.10
C GLU A 353 -18.95 -4.45 -10.91
N ASN A 354 -18.77 -3.57 -9.94
CA ASN A 354 -18.00 -3.82 -8.73
C ASN A 354 -18.71 -3.26 -7.49
N PHE A 355 -18.28 -3.66 -6.30
CA PHE A 355 -18.93 -3.26 -5.04
C PHE A 355 -19.05 -1.75 -4.85
N LEU A 356 -18.07 -0.97 -5.31
CA LEU A 356 -18.06 0.49 -5.12
C LEU A 356 -19.08 1.17 -6.03
N ASN A 357 -19.16 0.77 -7.30
CA ASN A 357 -20.09 1.32 -8.29
C ASN A 357 -21.51 0.83 -8.04
N THR A 358 -21.70 -0.43 -7.63
CA THR A 358 -23.02 -0.98 -7.27
C THR A 358 -23.66 -0.21 -6.13
N ALA A 359 -22.89 0.20 -5.12
CA ALA A 359 -23.39 1.03 -4.02
C ALA A 359 -23.92 2.39 -4.52
N MET A 360 -23.22 3.02 -5.47
CA MET A 360 -23.68 4.27 -6.10
C MET A 360 -24.94 4.05 -6.93
N GLY A 361 -25.00 2.97 -7.73
CA GLY A 361 -26.16 2.63 -8.55
C GLY A 361 -27.43 2.39 -7.74
N LYS A 362 -27.29 1.85 -6.52
CA LYS A 362 -28.43 1.64 -5.61
C LYS A 362 -29.12 2.95 -5.25
N PHE A 363 -28.40 4.02 -4.96
CA PHE A 363 -29.00 5.32 -4.65
C PHE A 363 -29.84 5.85 -5.83
N ASN A 364 -29.36 5.71 -7.06
CA ASN A 364 -30.10 6.15 -8.23
C ASN A 364 -31.38 5.31 -8.43
N SER A 365 -31.29 3.99 -8.21
CA SER A 365 -32.46 3.10 -8.27
C SER A 365 -33.50 3.43 -7.18
N ASP A 366 -33.04 3.64 -5.94
CA ASP A 366 -33.95 3.96 -4.83
C ASP A 366 -34.58 5.35 -5.02
N PHE A 367 -33.84 6.32 -5.58
CA PHE A 367 -34.39 7.62 -5.95
C PHE A 367 -35.45 7.50 -7.02
N GLY A 368 -35.23 6.69 -8.07
CA GLY A 368 -36.23 6.41 -9.11
C GLY A 368 -37.52 5.82 -8.54
N LYS A 369 -37.42 4.84 -7.63
CA LYS A 369 -38.61 4.28 -6.93
C LYS A 369 -39.39 5.32 -6.13
N LEU A 370 -38.69 6.27 -5.47
CA LEU A 370 -39.35 7.35 -4.74
C LEU A 370 -40.08 8.31 -5.68
N GLN A 371 -39.53 8.58 -6.86
CA GLN A 371 -40.25 9.38 -7.90
C GLN A 371 -41.48 8.66 -8.43
N GLU A 372 -41.39 7.33 -8.67
CA GLU A 372 -42.55 6.53 -9.08
C GLU A 372 -43.68 6.62 -8.02
N LEU A 373 -43.38 6.56 -6.74
CA LEU A 373 -44.36 6.71 -5.66
C LEU A 373 -44.97 8.12 -5.59
N GLU A 374 -44.23 9.16 -6.02
CA GLU A 374 -44.77 10.54 -6.11
C GLU A 374 -45.76 10.70 -7.25
N ASP A 375 -45.55 9.98 -8.37
CA ASP A 375 -46.40 10.02 -9.55
C ASP A 375 -47.69 9.15 -9.41
N GLU A 376 -47.73 8.22 -8.42
CA GLU A 376 -48.90 7.38 -8.14
C GLU A 376 -50.02 8.11 -7.34
N ASN A 377 -49.87 9.37 -6.95
CA ASN A 377 -50.87 10.23 -6.30
C ASN A 377 -51.44 11.26 -7.29
#